data_488bbccf7ef326d62ed0bf6033164271
#
_entry.id   488bbccf7ef326d62ed0bf6033164271
#
_cell.length_a   1.000
_cell.length_b   1.000
_cell.length_c   1.000
_cell.angle_alpha   90.00
_cell.angle_beta   90.00
_cell.angle_gamma   90.00
#
_symmetry.space_group_name_H-M   'P 1'
#
loop_
_entity.id
_entity.type
_entity.pdbx_description
1 polymer ?
#
loop_
_entity_poly.entity_id
_entity_poly.type
_entity_poly.pdbx_seq_one_letter_code
_entity_poly.pdbx_strand_id
1 'polypeptide(L)'
;MKTFKLVKSVASILLLLCLSCSVSAQNNNDIKQIVSVASYFSSGSYDADSNTEILYFPVSYSLAKGKWAAQLTVPHLRVKGVGNVLVNIGGVNRAVAGTDRESNGGIGDSTLAFTYQMDPISASSLFVDFRFDIKIPSADRDKGLGTGELDYSAQVDFSQNYGSSVLFATVGYTFRGKTDFYTGLQDSAYLQLGIARPLRSKWNIGVFYDYREPASTFSPEIHEIVPYFSWQISDNWSFTGLAAYGFTEASAETAVLGQVSYSW
;
A
#
# COMPACT_ATOMS: atom_id res chain seq x y z
N MET A 1 37.00 16.49 6.36
CA MET A 1 36.02 16.09 5.33
C MET A 1 35.30 14.85 5.88
N LYS A 2 34.16 15.03 6.53
CA LYS A 2 33.35 13.89 7.06
C LYS A 2 32.47 13.41 5.92
N THR A 3 32.76 12.24 5.41
CA THR A 3 31.94 11.55 4.42
C THR A 3 30.56 11.29 5.03
N PHE A 4 29.55 12.03 4.54
CA PHE A 4 28.16 11.70 4.74
C PHE A 4 27.90 10.32 4.13
N LYS A 5 27.70 9.31 4.97
CA LYS A 5 27.11 8.04 4.54
C LYS A 5 25.69 8.34 4.09
N LEU A 6 25.50 8.41 2.79
CA LEU A 6 24.21 8.60 2.15
C LEU A 6 23.26 7.51 2.63
N VAL A 7 22.11 7.95 3.14
CA VAL A 7 20.98 7.08 3.45
C VAL A 7 20.50 6.48 2.12
N LYS A 8 20.88 5.24 1.86
CA LYS A 8 20.34 4.46 0.75
C LYS A 8 18.92 4.08 1.10
N SER A 9 17.99 4.38 0.21
CA SER A 9 16.61 3.92 0.15
C SER A 9 15.59 4.62 1.06
N VAL A 10 14.99 5.64 0.50
CA VAL A 10 13.65 6.13 0.86
C VAL A 10 12.63 5.66 -0.19
N ALA A 11 13.06 4.84 -1.14
CA ALA A 11 12.29 4.40 -2.30
C ALA A 11 11.12 3.46 -2.01
N SER A 12 10.92 3.06 -0.78
CA SER A 12 9.88 2.08 -0.44
C SER A 12 8.75 2.69 0.39
N ILE A 13 8.39 3.93 0.15
CA ILE A 13 7.47 4.65 1.03
C ILE A 13 6.02 4.27 0.75
N LEU A 14 5.72 3.76 -0.41
CA LEU A 14 4.37 3.29 -0.75
C LEU A 14 4.22 1.77 -0.75
N LEU A 15 5.30 1.07 -0.78
CA LEU A 15 5.39 -0.24 -0.14
C LEU A 15 5.19 -0.11 1.39
N LEU A 16 4.64 0.98 1.79
CA LEU A 16 4.60 1.56 3.12
C LEU A 16 3.89 0.73 4.15
N LEU A 17 3.16 -0.21 3.75
CA LEU A 17 2.69 -1.19 4.70
C LEU A 17 3.80 -2.20 5.05
N CYS A 18 4.97 -2.15 4.42
CA CYS A 18 5.88 -3.28 4.56
C CYS A 18 7.39 -3.07 4.61
N LEU A 19 7.95 -1.97 4.17
CA LEU A 19 9.41 -1.88 4.10
C LEU A 19 9.94 -0.50 4.54
N SER A 20 9.58 -0.04 5.74
CA SER A 20 10.35 1.00 6.43
C SER A 20 11.68 0.42 6.91
N CYS A 21 12.37 -0.33 6.07
CA CYS A 21 13.69 -0.83 6.36
C CYS A 21 14.69 -0.13 5.48
N SER A 22 15.41 0.81 6.09
CA SER A 22 16.73 1.19 5.60
C SER A 22 17.51 -0.11 5.38
N VAL A 23 17.62 -0.56 4.13
CA VAL A 23 18.62 -1.56 3.78
C VAL A 23 19.97 -0.83 3.90
N SER A 24 20.47 -0.76 5.13
CA SER A 24 21.90 -0.54 5.32
C SER A 24 22.59 -1.60 4.47
N ALA A 25 23.64 -1.23 3.75
CA ALA A 25 24.51 -2.16 3.05
C ALA A 25 25.11 -3.13 4.07
N GLN A 26 24.33 -4.11 4.45
CA GLN A 26 24.72 -5.27 5.23
C GLN A 26 25.14 -6.36 4.25
N ASN A 27 26.03 -7.22 4.65
CA ASN A 27 26.53 -8.33 3.84
C ASN A 27 25.40 -8.96 3.03
N ASN A 28 25.58 -9.10 1.71
CA ASN A 28 24.61 -9.58 0.73
C ASN A 28 24.02 -10.99 0.99
N ASN A 29 24.29 -11.59 2.14
CA ASN A 29 23.89 -12.96 2.49
C ASN A 29 22.92 -13.07 3.66
N ASP A 30 22.73 -12.04 4.47
CA ASP A 30 21.85 -12.12 5.64
C ASP A 30 20.38 -11.94 5.21
N ILE A 31 19.52 -12.81 5.73
CA ILE A 31 18.07 -12.70 5.54
C ILE A 31 17.55 -11.71 6.60
N LYS A 32 16.92 -10.65 6.15
CA LYS A 32 16.18 -9.73 7.00
C LYS A 32 14.72 -10.16 7.06
N GLN A 33 14.19 -10.24 8.26
CA GLN A 33 12.79 -10.60 8.51
C GLN A 33 12.06 -9.43 9.14
N ILE A 34 10.79 -9.24 8.77
CA ILE A 34 9.98 -8.15 9.28
C ILE A 34 8.57 -8.66 9.52
N VAL A 35 8.04 -8.39 10.70
CA VAL A 35 6.61 -8.51 11.00
C VAL A 35 6.03 -7.12 11.16
N SER A 36 4.89 -6.88 10.52
CA SER A 36 4.16 -5.61 10.63
C SER A 36 2.70 -5.86 10.96
N VAL A 37 2.15 -4.99 11.79
CA VAL A 37 0.72 -4.94 12.12
C VAL A 37 0.25 -3.52 11.89
N ALA A 38 -0.86 -3.35 11.15
CA ALA A 38 -1.43 -2.05 10.94
C ALA A 38 -2.92 -2.00 11.30
N SER A 39 -3.41 -0.79 11.50
CA SER A 39 -4.82 -0.47 11.61
C SER A 39 -5.11 0.66 10.64
N TYR A 40 -6.05 0.42 9.75
CA TYR A 40 -6.55 1.40 8.79
C TYR A 40 -8.04 1.61 9.05
N PHE A 41 -8.44 2.87 9.06
CA PHE A 41 -9.83 3.29 9.09
C PHE A 41 -10.09 4.24 7.94
N SER A 42 -11.21 4.06 7.25
CA SER A 42 -11.70 5.05 6.29
C SER A 42 -13.21 5.22 6.40
N SER A 43 -13.66 6.39 6.00
CA SER A 43 -15.07 6.74 5.85
C SER A 43 -15.25 7.58 4.60
N GLY A 44 -16.31 7.29 3.86
CA GLY A 44 -16.69 8.01 2.65
C GLY A 44 -18.01 7.50 2.12
N SER A 45 -18.61 8.26 1.21
CA SER A 45 -19.85 7.87 0.52
C SER A 45 -19.60 6.77 -0.51
N TYR A 46 -18.42 6.76 -1.14
CA TYR A 46 -18.02 5.79 -2.16
C TYR A 46 -19.08 5.60 -3.25
N ASP A 47 -19.65 6.72 -3.72
CA ASP A 47 -20.72 6.76 -4.72
C ASP A 47 -22.07 6.14 -4.22
N ALA A 48 -22.30 6.16 -2.91
CA ALA A 48 -23.54 5.69 -2.30
C ALA A 48 -24.24 6.83 -1.54
N ASP A 49 -25.56 6.68 -1.29
CA ASP A 49 -26.39 7.68 -0.57
C ASP A 49 -26.02 7.81 0.92
N SER A 50 -25.17 6.93 1.45
CA SER A 50 -24.74 6.96 2.85
C SER A 50 -23.30 6.49 3.02
N ASN A 51 -22.64 7.02 4.05
CA ASN A 51 -21.25 6.71 4.33
C ASN A 51 -21.01 5.23 4.66
N THR A 52 -19.96 4.69 4.07
CA THR A 52 -19.41 3.38 4.39
C THR A 52 -18.15 3.57 5.24
N GLU A 53 -18.10 2.87 6.36
CA GLU A 53 -16.95 2.81 7.25
C GLU A 53 -16.19 1.49 7.05
N ILE A 54 -14.87 1.58 6.95
CA ILE A 54 -14.01 0.42 6.75
C ILE A 54 -12.93 0.40 7.82
N LEU A 55 -12.84 -0.74 8.50
CA LEU A 55 -11.73 -1.08 9.38
C LEU A 55 -10.95 -2.22 8.75
N TYR A 56 -9.64 -2.04 8.59
CA TYR A 56 -8.76 -3.02 7.98
C TYR A 56 -7.51 -3.20 8.83
N PHE A 57 -7.26 -4.44 9.25
CA PHE A 57 -6.18 -4.83 10.15
C PHE A 57 -5.26 -5.86 9.47
N PRO A 58 -4.30 -5.45 8.65
CA PRO A 58 -3.35 -6.36 8.04
C PRO A 58 -2.25 -6.77 9.02
N VAL A 59 -1.92 -8.05 8.99
CA VAL A 59 -0.69 -8.60 9.53
C VAL A 59 0.17 -9.04 8.37
N SER A 60 1.41 -8.58 8.32
CA SER A 60 2.33 -8.88 7.23
C SER A 60 3.61 -9.50 7.75
N TYR A 61 4.14 -10.46 7.00
CA TYR A 61 5.46 -11.03 7.20
C TYR A 61 6.28 -10.90 5.93
N SER A 62 7.48 -10.33 6.06
CA SER A 62 8.37 -10.07 4.94
C SER A 62 9.73 -10.69 5.15
N LEU A 63 10.29 -11.21 4.08
CA LEU A 63 11.65 -11.72 3.96
C LEU A 63 12.39 -10.92 2.90
N ALA A 64 13.59 -10.44 3.21
CA ALA A 64 14.46 -9.77 2.24
C ALA A 64 15.85 -10.38 2.26
N LYS A 65 16.39 -10.68 1.08
CA LYS A 65 17.76 -11.19 0.89
C LYS A 65 18.36 -10.61 -0.39
N GLY A 66 19.44 -9.87 -0.25
CA GLY A 66 20.10 -9.20 -1.38
C GLY A 66 19.15 -8.23 -2.07
N LYS A 67 18.82 -8.49 -3.33
CA LYS A 67 17.93 -7.67 -4.16
C LYS A 67 16.47 -8.13 -4.14
N TRP A 68 16.18 -9.24 -3.49
CA TRP A 68 14.86 -9.85 -3.50
C TRP A 68 14.15 -9.68 -2.16
N ALA A 69 12.87 -9.40 -2.22
CA ALA A 69 12.00 -9.47 -1.07
C ALA A 69 10.71 -10.19 -1.42
N ALA A 70 10.15 -10.90 -0.42
CA ALA A 70 8.84 -11.51 -0.51
C ALA A 70 8.04 -11.12 0.72
N GLN A 71 6.73 -10.95 0.57
CA GLN A 71 5.83 -10.58 1.64
C GLN A 71 4.51 -11.28 1.51
N LEU A 72 4.03 -11.81 2.63
CA LEU A 72 2.67 -12.31 2.81
C LEU A 72 1.91 -11.34 3.71
N THR A 73 0.71 -10.93 3.29
CA THR A 73 -0.21 -10.11 4.08
C THR A 73 -1.53 -10.84 4.24
N VAL A 74 -1.99 -11.00 5.48
CA VAL A 74 -3.29 -11.55 5.83
C VAL A 74 -4.07 -10.48 6.61
N PRO A 75 -5.13 -9.92 6.04
CA PRO A 75 -5.92 -8.88 6.71
C PRO A 75 -7.14 -9.45 7.41
N HIS A 76 -7.56 -8.78 8.47
CA HIS A 76 -8.92 -8.82 8.98
C HIS A 76 -9.63 -7.54 8.51
N LEU A 77 -10.80 -7.69 7.90
CA LEU A 77 -11.61 -6.61 7.34
C LEU A 77 -12.96 -6.53 8.06
N ARG A 78 -13.39 -5.33 8.38
CA ARG A 78 -14.75 -5.04 8.83
C ARG A 78 -15.29 -3.86 8.04
N VAL A 79 -16.47 -4.05 7.46
CA VAL A 79 -17.17 -3.05 6.68
C VAL A 79 -18.54 -2.80 7.27
N LYS A 80 -18.91 -1.53 7.37
CA LYS A 80 -20.24 -1.09 7.81
C LYS A 80 -20.72 -0.02 6.85
N GLY A 81 -21.74 -0.31 6.07
CA GLY A 81 -22.29 0.62 5.08
C GLY A 81 -23.24 -0.07 4.12
N VAL A 82 -23.81 0.71 3.22
CA VAL A 82 -24.76 0.30 2.19
C VAL A 82 -24.04 0.16 0.86
N GLY A 83 -24.28 -0.93 0.15
CA GLY A 83 -23.91 -1.07 -1.26
C GLY A 83 -22.60 -1.81 -1.55
N ASN A 84 -22.42 -2.11 -2.83
CA ASN A 84 -21.21 -2.70 -3.39
C ASN A 84 -20.15 -1.60 -3.52
N VAL A 85 -19.14 -1.61 -2.67
CA VAL A 85 -18.12 -0.58 -2.65
C VAL A 85 -16.77 -1.16 -3.05
N LEU A 86 -16.10 -0.49 -3.99
CA LEU A 86 -14.70 -0.73 -4.30
C LEU A 86 -13.84 0.28 -3.52
N VAL A 87 -13.12 -0.20 -2.55
CA VAL A 87 -12.36 0.65 -1.65
C VAL A 87 -10.87 0.54 -1.92
N ASN A 88 -10.20 1.68 -1.97
CA ASN A 88 -8.74 1.74 -1.98
C ASN A 88 -8.21 1.65 -0.54
N ILE A 89 -7.71 0.49 -0.15
CA ILE A 89 -7.08 0.31 1.16
C ILE A 89 -5.58 0.19 0.97
N GLY A 90 -4.84 1.26 1.29
CA GLY A 90 -3.38 1.27 1.24
C GLY A 90 -2.82 0.91 -0.14
N GLY A 91 -3.44 1.40 -1.20
CA GLY A 91 -3.01 1.12 -2.56
C GLY A 91 -3.59 -0.15 -3.19
N VAL A 92 -4.46 -0.89 -2.50
CA VAL A 92 -5.13 -2.08 -3.03
C VAL A 92 -6.63 -1.84 -3.05
N ASN A 93 -7.22 -1.86 -4.26
CA ASN A 93 -8.67 -1.78 -4.38
C ASN A 93 -9.30 -3.09 -3.90
N ARG A 94 -10.29 -2.98 -3.03
CA ARG A 94 -11.04 -4.12 -2.53
C ARG A 94 -12.51 -3.94 -2.85
N ALA A 95 -13.12 -4.95 -3.46
CA ALA A 95 -14.56 -5.00 -3.61
C ALA A 95 -15.18 -5.38 -2.28
N VAL A 96 -16.18 -4.64 -1.89
CA VAL A 96 -16.99 -4.89 -0.71
C VAL A 96 -18.45 -4.84 -1.13
N ALA A 97 -19.17 -5.95 -0.95
CA ALA A 97 -20.61 -5.99 -1.11
C ALA A 97 -21.27 -5.61 0.21
N GLY A 98 -22.06 -4.56 0.20
CA GLY A 98 -22.91 -4.22 1.34
C GLY A 98 -24.36 -4.56 1.04
N THR A 99 -25.07 -5.04 2.04
CA THR A 99 -26.53 -5.10 2.05
C THR A 99 -26.99 -4.44 3.34
N ASP A 100 -27.96 -3.55 3.23
CA ASP A 100 -28.71 -2.96 4.34
C ASP A 100 -27.95 -2.69 5.64
N ARG A 101 -27.07 -1.65 5.67
CA ARG A 101 -26.38 -1.15 6.89
C ARG A 101 -25.81 -2.18 7.86
N GLU A 102 -25.65 -3.42 7.46
CA GLU A 102 -25.07 -4.47 8.29
C GLU A 102 -23.55 -4.32 8.38
N SER A 103 -23.02 -4.70 9.52
CA SER A 103 -21.58 -4.75 9.73
C SER A 103 -21.09 -6.15 9.43
N ASN A 104 -20.38 -6.35 8.32
CA ASN A 104 -19.74 -7.60 7.97
C ASN A 104 -18.26 -7.57 8.36
N GLY A 105 -17.75 -8.67 8.86
CA GLY A 105 -16.34 -8.78 9.24
C GLY A 105 -15.80 -10.20 9.12
N GLY A 106 -14.50 -10.29 8.89
CA GLY A 106 -13.81 -11.57 8.73
C GLY A 106 -12.41 -11.39 8.13
N ILE A 107 -11.81 -12.49 7.72
CA ILE A 107 -10.56 -12.47 6.97
C ILE A 107 -10.84 -11.88 5.59
N GLY A 108 -10.04 -10.90 5.17
CA GLY A 108 -10.04 -10.36 3.82
C GLY A 108 -9.17 -11.18 2.86
N ASP A 109 -9.07 -10.75 1.61
CA ASP A 109 -8.19 -11.38 0.64
C ASP A 109 -6.73 -11.20 1.05
N SER A 110 -5.99 -12.30 1.11
CA SER A 110 -4.56 -12.32 1.39
C SER A 110 -3.77 -11.87 0.16
N THR A 111 -2.58 -11.30 0.37
CA THR A 111 -1.72 -10.86 -0.74
C THR A 111 -0.32 -11.42 -0.56
N LEU A 112 0.22 -11.99 -1.64
CA LEU A 112 1.61 -12.39 -1.74
C LEU A 112 2.31 -11.43 -2.70
N ALA A 113 3.37 -10.79 -2.25
CA ALA A 113 4.13 -9.81 -3.01
C ALA A 113 5.58 -10.25 -3.19
N PHE A 114 6.16 -9.94 -4.35
CA PHE A 114 7.57 -10.14 -4.68
C PHE A 114 8.14 -8.83 -5.17
N THR A 115 9.30 -8.45 -4.66
CA THR A 115 10.01 -7.24 -5.07
C THR A 115 11.43 -7.57 -5.50
N TYR A 116 11.86 -6.96 -6.59
CA TYR A 116 13.24 -6.99 -7.06
C TYR A 116 13.79 -5.56 -7.12
N GLN A 117 14.87 -5.30 -6.40
CA GLN A 117 15.55 -4.01 -6.34
C GLN A 117 16.73 -4.00 -7.29
N MET A 118 16.73 -3.08 -8.27
CA MET A 118 17.87 -2.90 -9.15
C MET A 118 19.02 -2.18 -8.45
N ASP A 119 20.22 -2.36 -8.98
CA ASP A 119 21.33 -1.49 -8.60
C ASP A 119 21.02 -0.06 -9.06
N PRO A 120 21.38 0.96 -8.26
CA PRO A 120 21.18 2.34 -8.66
C PRO A 120 21.84 2.63 -10.02
N ILE A 121 21.14 3.34 -10.88
CA ILE A 121 21.70 3.83 -12.13
C ILE A 121 22.71 4.92 -11.78
N SER A 122 24.00 4.58 -11.83
CA SER A 122 25.10 5.32 -11.20
C SER A 122 25.25 6.78 -11.62
N ALA A 123 24.80 7.15 -12.81
CA ALA A 123 24.90 8.53 -13.31
C ALA A 123 23.83 9.47 -12.71
N SER A 124 22.71 8.96 -12.25
CA SER A 124 21.53 9.76 -11.85
C SER A 124 21.10 9.59 -10.40
N SER A 125 21.70 8.65 -9.65
CA SER A 125 21.20 8.23 -8.31
C SER A 125 19.71 7.82 -8.34
N LEU A 126 19.26 7.33 -9.50
CA LEU A 126 17.92 6.81 -9.68
C LEU A 126 17.88 5.35 -9.22
N PHE A 127 16.95 5.05 -8.33
CA PHE A 127 16.63 3.70 -7.88
C PHE A 127 15.37 3.23 -8.60
N VAL A 128 15.36 1.97 -9.00
CA VAL A 128 14.23 1.34 -9.68
C VAL A 128 13.96 -0.01 -9.03
N ASP A 129 12.73 -0.21 -8.60
CA ASP A 129 12.27 -1.47 -8.02
C ASP A 129 11.10 -2.00 -8.85
N PHE A 130 11.05 -3.31 -9.03
CA PHE A 130 9.94 -4.00 -9.67
C PHE A 130 9.18 -4.79 -8.60
N ARG A 131 7.86 -4.67 -8.61
CA ARG A 131 7.02 -5.43 -7.71
C ARG A 131 5.91 -6.15 -8.48
N PHE A 132 5.62 -7.36 -8.04
CA PHE A 132 4.53 -8.19 -8.50
C PHE A 132 3.74 -8.69 -7.30
N ASP A 133 2.41 -8.52 -7.33
CA ASP A 133 1.50 -8.93 -6.28
C ASP A 133 0.48 -9.94 -6.81
N ILE A 134 0.14 -10.91 -5.96
CA ILE A 134 -0.94 -11.87 -6.18
C ILE A 134 -1.93 -11.72 -5.02
N LYS A 135 -3.15 -11.29 -5.32
CA LYS A 135 -4.25 -11.32 -4.36
C LYS A 135 -4.90 -12.70 -4.38
N ILE A 136 -4.90 -13.39 -3.26
CA ILE A 136 -5.45 -14.72 -3.08
C ILE A 136 -6.86 -14.57 -2.51
N PRO A 137 -7.92 -15.19 -3.10
CA PRO A 137 -9.30 -15.06 -2.67
C PRO A 137 -9.56 -15.87 -1.38
N SER A 138 -9.02 -15.40 -0.26
CA SER A 138 -9.19 -16.01 1.06
C SER A 138 -10.37 -15.44 1.85
N ALA A 139 -10.97 -14.35 1.36
CA ALA A 139 -12.12 -13.71 1.99
C ALA A 139 -13.42 -14.46 1.73
N ASP A 140 -14.35 -14.29 2.65
CA ASP A 140 -15.72 -14.77 2.49
C ASP A 140 -16.48 -13.86 1.51
N ARG A 141 -16.67 -14.35 0.27
CA ARG A 141 -17.35 -13.63 -0.79
C ARG A 141 -18.82 -13.37 -0.44
N ASP A 142 -19.49 -14.29 0.21
CA ASP A 142 -20.91 -14.17 0.53
C ASP A 142 -21.16 -13.08 1.59
N LYS A 143 -20.12 -12.74 2.37
CA LYS A 143 -20.13 -11.57 3.26
C LYS A 143 -19.64 -10.27 2.61
N GLY A 144 -19.31 -10.30 1.31
CA GLY A 144 -18.80 -9.14 0.59
C GLY A 144 -17.40 -8.70 1.01
N LEU A 145 -16.57 -9.60 1.56
CA LEU A 145 -15.23 -9.27 2.03
C LEU A 145 -14.14 -9.46 0.97
N GLY A 146 -14.51 -9.93 -0.21
CA GLY A 146 -13.64 -10.13 -1.37
C GLY A 146 -14.41 -10.55 -2.61
N THR A 147 -13.74 -10.57 -3.76
CA THR A 147 -14.36 -10.93 -5.06
C THR A 147 -14.48 -12.43 -5.28
N GLY A 148 -13.73 -13.24 -4.52
CA GLY A 148 -13.62 -14.67 -4.74
C GLY A 148 -12.68 -15.06 -5.89
N GLU A 149 -12.00 -14.09 -6.51
CA GLU A 149 -11.14 -14.29 -7.68
C GLU A 149 -9.69 -13.85 -7.41
N LEU A 150 -8.76 -14.45 -8.15
CA LEU A 150 -7.35 -14.07 -8.16
C LEU A 150 -7.17 -12.75 -8.90
N ASP A 151 -6.46 -11.80 -8.30
CA ASP A 151 -5.97 -10.60 -9.00
C ASP A 151 -4.45 -10.63 -9.04
N TYR A 152 -3.89 -10.01 -10.07
CA TYR A 152 -2.46 -9.83 -10.24
C TYR A 152 -2.16 -8.35 -10.43
N SER A 153 -1.08 -7.87 -9.80
CA SER A 153 -0.62 -6.49 -10.03
C SER A 153 0.87 -6.50 -10.35
N ALA A 154 1.27 -5.63 -11.25
CA ALA A 154 2.67 -5.37 -11.54
C ALA A 154 2.92 -3.87 -11.43
N GLN A 155 4.02 -3.47 -10.79
CA GLN A 155 4.42 -2.08 -10.67
C GLN A 155 5.91 -1.88 -10.80
N VAL A 156 6.27 -0.66 -11.14
CA VAL A 156 7.63 -0.15 -11.14
C VAL A 156 7.68 1.08 -10.23
N ASP A 157 8.58 1.04 -9.27
CA ASP A 157 8.83 2.14 -8.33
C ASP A 157 10.12 2.84 -8.71
N PHE A 158 10.07 4.15 -8.76
CA PHE A 158 11.20 5.03 -9.03
C PHE A 158 11.47 5.89 -7.82
N SER A 159 12.72 6.11 -7.48
CA SER A 159 13.08 7.14 -6.52
C SER A 159 14.41 7.77 -6.83
N GLN A 160 14.51 9.06 -6.51
CA GLN A 160 15.71 9.85 -6.76
C GLN A 160 15.96 10.83 -5.63
N ASN A 161 17.22 10.91 -5.19
CA ASN A 161 17.64 11.91 -4.24
C ASN A 161 17.68 13.30 -4.89
N TYR A 162 17.01 14.28 -4.28
CA TYR A 162 17.01 15.67 -4.70
C TYR A 162 17.30 16.58 -3.50
N GLY A 163 18.55 17.01 -3.39
CA GLY A 163 19.02 17.75 -2.22
C GLY A 163 18.85 16.95 -0.92
N SER A 164 18.08 17.49 0.02
CA SER A 164 17.74 16.84 1.28
C SER A 164 16.42 16.05 1.23
N SER A 165 15.82 15.94 0.07
CA SER A 165 14.55 15.27 -0.16
C SER A 165 14.72 14.08 -1.10
N VAL A 166 13.71 13.23 -1.18
CA VAL A 166 13.61 12.14 -2.15
C VAL A 166 12.32 12.33 -2.93
N LEU A 167 12.44 12.42 -4.24
CA LEU A 167 11.29 12.33 -5.14
C LEU A 167 11.04 10.85 -5.44
N PHE A 168 9.78 10.46 -5.51
CA PHE A 168 9.41 9.10 -5.86
C PHE A 168 8.16 9.06 -6.75
N ALA A 169 8.07 8.01 -7.54
CA ALA A 169 6.94 7.72 -8.39
C ALA A 169 6.71 6.21 -8.44
N THR A 170 5.45 5.80 -8.53
CA THR A 170 5.04 4.42 -8.79
C THR A 170 4.10 4.40 -9.98
N VAL A 171 4.32 3.50 -10.91
CA VAL A 171 3.39 3.20 -12.00
C VAL A 171 3.07 1.72 -11.94
N GLY A 172 1.81 1.38 -11.96
CA GLY A 172 1.38 0.00 -11.88
C GLY A 172 0.09 -0.29 -12.63
N TYR A 173 -0.18 -1.57 -12.79
CA TYR A 173 -1.37 -2.08 -13.43
C TYR A 173 -1.89 -3.31 -12.70
N THR A 174 -3.21 -3.37 -12.49
CA THR A 174 -3.89 -4.48 -11.84
C THR A 174 -4.78 -5.21 -12.83
N PHE A 175 -4.54 -6.51 -12.98
CA PHE A 175 -5.38 -7.46 -13.70
C PHE A 175 -6.33 -8.10 -12.71
N ARG A 176 -7.63 -7.92 -12.88
CA ARG A 176 -8.64 -8.46 -11.97
C ARG A 176 -9.25 -9.73 -12.49
N GLY A 177 -9.41 -10.70 -11.60
CA GLY A 177 -10.22 -11.88 -11.85
C GLY A 177 -11.66 -11.48 -12.13
N LYS A 178 -12.28 -12.10 -13.13
CA LYS A 178 -13.66 -11.82 -13.54
C LYS A 178 -14.59 -12.85 -12.92
N THR A 179 -15.67 -12.38 -12.37
CA THR A 179 -16.67 -13.19 -11.69
C THR A 179 -18.07 -12.75 -12.13
N ASP A 180 -18.98 -13.71 -12.22
CA ASP A 180 -20.39 -13.42 -12.49
C ASP A 180 -21.08 -12.75 -11.30
N PHE A 181 -20.49 -12.83 -10.11
CA PHE A 181 -21.02 -12.23 -8.89
C PHE A 181 -20.81 -10.71 -8.85
N TYR A 182 -19.67 -10.24 -9.33
CA TYR A 182 -19.33 -8.81 -9.47
C TYR A 182 -19.14 -8.47 -10.94
N THR A 183 -20.25 -8.19 -11.64
CA THR A 183 -20.18 -7.77 -13.03
C THR A 183 -19.62 -6.36 -13.15
N GLY A 184 -18.85 -6.10 -14.18
CA GLY A 184 -18.30 -4.77 -14.45
C GLY A 184 -16.94 -4.49 -13.84
N LEU A 185 -16.29 -5.44 -13.15
CA LEU A 185 -14.90 -5.29 -12.75
C LEU A 185 -14.00 -5.18 -13.97
N GLN A 186 -13.07 -4.24 -13.95
CA GLN A 186 -12.12 -3.99 -15.02
C GLN A 186 -10.70 -3.83 -14.50
N ASP A 187 -9.74 -4.16 -15.35
CA ASP A 187 -8.34 -3.92 -15.11
C ASP A 187 -8.09 -2.41 -15.05
N SER A 188 -7.11 -1.98 -14.27
CA SER A 188 -6.86 -0.55 -14.10
C SER A 188 -5.40 -0.24 -13.82
N ALA A 189 -4.95 0.89 -14.38
CA ALA A 189 -3.66 1.48 -14.05
C ALA A 189 -3.73 2.34 -12.80
N TYR A 190 -2.58 2.57 -12.19
CA TYR A 190 -2.42 3.53 -11.10
C TYR A 190 -1.06 4.23 -11.18
N LEU A 191 -1.04 5.45 -10.65
CA LEU A 191 0.11 6.32 -10.60
C LEU A 191 0.20 6.95 -9.22
N GLN A 192 1.40 6.97 -8.65
CA GLN A 192 1.67 7.71 -7.43
C GLN A 192 2.88 8.61 -7.64
N LEU A 193 2.80 9.84 -7.16
CA LEU A 193 3.87 10.82 -7.25
C LEU A 193 4.05 11.48 -5.89
N GLY A 194 5.26 11.51 -5.39
CA GLY A 194 5.47 12.04 -4.06
C GLY A 194 6.86 12.57 -3.78
N ILE A 195 6.95 13.21 -2.62
CA ILE A 195 8.19 13.72 -2.04
C ILE A 195 8.29 13.30 -0.58
N ALA A 196 9.47 12.90 -0.19
CA ALA A 196 9.82 12.56 1.18
C ALA A 196 11.00 13.40 1.66
N ARG A 197 11.04 13.70 2.94
CA ARG A 197 12.15 14.42 3.56
C ARG A 197 12.51 13.81 4.92
N PRO A 198 13.74 13.33 5.10
CA PRO A 198 14.24 13.00 6.42
C PRO A 198 14.42 14.29 7.24
N LEU A 199 13.77 14.37 8.40
CA LEU A 199 13.83 15.53 9.30
C LEU A 199 15.00 15.41 10.29
N ARG A 200 15.27 14.21 10.76
CA ARG A 200 16.36 13.83 11.68
C ARG A 200 16.75 12.40 11.37
N SER A 201 17.76 11.87 12.07
CA SER A 201 18.21 10.50 11.84
C SER A 201 17.15 9.40 11.97
N LYS A 202 16.00 9.70 12.61
CA LYS A 202 14.96 8.73 12.94
C LYS A 202 13.57 9.07 12.40
N TRP A 203 13.38 10.24 11.78
CA TRP A 203 12.09 10.71 11.32
C TRP A 203 12.09 11.03 9.83
N ASN A 204 11.06 10.61 9.14
CA ASN A 204 10.77 11.02 7.78
C ASN A 204 9.34 11.53 7.70
N ILE A 205 9.14 12.55 6.90
CA ILE A 205 7.80 13.03 6.50
C ILE A 205 7.72 13.03 5.00
N GLY A 206 6.53 12.92 4.48
CA GLY A 206 6.30 13.02 3.05
C GLY A 206 4.84 13.22 2.72
N VAL A 207 4.60 13.43 1.47
CA VAL A 207 3.28 13.53 0.87
C VAL A 207 3.34 12.93 -0.52
N PHE A 208 2.29 12.24 -0.90
CA PHE A 208 2.13 11.78 -2.27
C PHE A 208 0.69 11.97 -2.74
N TYR A 209 0.56 12.05 -4.04
CA TYR A 209 -0.68 12.00 -4.77
C TYR A 209 -0.87 10.58 -5.31
N ASP A 210 -2.05 10.00 -5.10
CA ASP A 210 -2.45 8.67 -5.57
C ASP A 210 -3.57 8.83 -6.59
N TYR A 211 -3.33 8.37 -7.81
CA TYR A 211 -4.29 8.28 -8.89
C TYR A 211 -4.54 6.83 -9.26
N ARG A 212 -5.80 6.45 -9.42
CA ARG A 212 -6.19 5.13 -9.89
C ARG A 212 -7.32 5.24 -10.90
N GLU A 213 -7.16 4.55 -12.01
CA GLU A 213 -8.25 4.35 -12.95
C GLU A 213 -9.41 3.61 -12.30
N PRO A 214 -10.64 3.77 -12.83
CA PRO A 214 -11.81 3.03 -12.37
C PRO A 214 -11.55 1.53 -12.32
N ALA A 215 -11.87 0.91 -11.20
CA ALA A 215 -11.75 -0.53 -11.02
C ALA A 215 -13.01 -1.29 -11.45
N SER A 216 -14.06 -0.56 -11.83
CA SER A 216 -15.29 -1.10 -12.35
C SER A 216 -15.98 -0.09 -13.27
N THR A 217 -16.95 -0.54 -14.04
CA THR A 217 -17.77 0.31 -14.92
C THR A 217 -18.74 1.23 -14.17
N PHE A 218 -18.89 1.03 -12.87
CA PHE A 218 -19.81 1.78 -12.00
C PHE A 218 -19.12 2.66 -10.96
N SER A 219 -17.78 2.69 -10.95
CA SER A 219 -17.01 3.49 -10.00
C SER A 219 -16.15 4.50 -10.77
N PRO A 220 -16.09 5.77 -10.36
CA PRO A 220 -15.15 6.73 -10.93
C PRO A 220 -13.70 6.43 -10.56
N GLU A 221 -12.79 7.22 -11.11
CA GLU A 221 -11.37 7.20 -10.71
C GLU A 221 -11.17 7.66 -9.27
N ILE A 222 -10.05 7.26 -8.70
CA ILE A 222 -9.64 7.65 -7.36
C ILE A 222 -8.53 8.69 -7.45
N HIS A 223 -8.70 9.80 -6.73
CA HIS A 223 -7.72 10.85 -6.56
C HIS A 223 -7.57 11.17 -5.08
N GLU A 224 -6.40 10.89 -4.52
CA GLU A 224 -6.14 11.11 -3.09
C GLU A 224 -4.81 11.86 -2.89
N ILE A 225 -4.75 12.70 -1.85
CA ILE A 225 -3.50 13.22 -1.31
C ILE A 225 -3.23 12.57 0.03
N VAL A 226 -1.99 12.09 0.20
CA VAL A 226 -1.63 11.25 1.34
C VAL A 226 -0.37 11.78 2.02
N PRO A 227 -0.49 12.67 3.02
CA PRO A 227 0.59 12.98 3.94
C PRO A 227 0.90 11.77 4.83
N TYR A 228 2.18 11.58 5.12
CA TYR A 228 2.63 10.52 6.00
C TYR A 228 3.86 10.91 6.80
N PHE A 229 4.11 10.17 7.87
CA PHE A 229 5.36 10.21 8.59
C PHE A 229 5.82 8.80 8.96
N SER A 230 7.13 8.61 9.09
CA SER A 230 7.70 7.39 9.64
C SER A 230 8.73 7.71 10.72
N TRP A 231 8.79 6.86 11.72
CA TRP A 231 9.64 6.99 12.88
C TRP A 231 10.37 5.68 13.17
N GLN A 232 11.71 5.71 13.10
CA GLN A 232 12.55 4.62 13.57
C GLN A 232 12.70 4.75 15.09
N ILE A 233 11.89 4.00 15.85
CA ILE A 233 11.85 4.05 17.32
C ILE A 233 13.16 3.52 17.89
N SER A 234 13.61 2.36 17.40
CA SER A 234 14.90 1.72 17.73
C SER A 234 15.46 1.04 16.49
N ASP A 235 16.55 0.30 16.62
CA ASP A 235 17.16 -0.42 15.49
C ASP A 235 16.22 -1.48 14.88
N ASN A 236 15.32 -2.03 15.69
CA ASN A 236 14.39 -3.08 15.29
C ASN A 236 12.95 -2.59 15.11
N TRP A 237 12.52 -1.52 15.80
CA TRP A 237 11.15 -1.05 15.81
C TRP A 237 10.96 0.21 14.99
N SER A 238 9.94 0.21 14.16
CA SER A 238 9.50 1.40 13.42
C SER A 238 7.99 1.59 13.52
N PHE A 239 7.57 2.85 13.37
CA PHE A 239 6.18 3.26 13.26
C PHE A 239 5.98 4.08 11.99
N THR A 240 4.86 3.87 11.31
CA THR A 240 4.43 4.70 10.18
C THR A 240 2.98 5.10 10.39
N GLY A 241 2.70 6.38 10.20
CA GLY A 241 1.35 6.93 10.20
C GLY A 241 1.08 7.66 8.90
N LEU A 242 -0.12 7.54 8.37
CA LEU A 242 -0.59 8.30 7.22
C LEU A 242 -2.05 8.71 7.40
N ALA A 243 -2.42 9.76 6.67
CA ALA A 243 -3.81 10.15 6.45
C ALA A 243 -4.04 10.30 4.95
N ALA A 244 -5.24 10.01 4.46
CA ALA A 244 -5.62 10.25 3.08
C ALA A 244 -6.84 11.16 3.04
N TYR A 245 -6.86 12.03 2.04
CA TYR A 245 -7.98 12.88 1.69
C TYR A 245 -8.31 12.71 0.21
N GLY A 246 -9.52 12.27 -0.08
CA GLY A 246 -9.99 12.00 -1.43
C GLY A 246 -10.73 13.19 -2.04
N PHE A 247 -10.65 13.29 -3.38
CA PHE A 247 -11.25 14.37 -4.17
C PHE A 247 -12.35 13.88 -5.08
N THR A 248 -12.59 12.57 -5.17
CA THR A 248 -13.59 11.94 -6.02
C THR A 248 -14.54 11.09 -5.20
N GLU A 249 -15.71 10.79 -5.77
CA GLU A 249 -16.75 10.01 -5.09
C GLU A 249 -16.29 8.58 -4.75
N ALA A 250 -15.38 7.99 -5.54
CA ALA A 250 -14.80 6.67 -5.25
C ALA A 250 -13.67 6.72 -4.21
N SER A 251 -13.17 7.90 -3.88
CA SER A 251 -12.13 8.07 -2.86
C SER A 251 -12.71 8.04 -1.46
N ALA A 252 -11.90 7.65 -0.48
CA ALA A 252 -12.23 7.89 0.92
C ALA A 252 -12.28 9.41 1.17
N GLU A 253 -13.36 9.93 1.75
CA GLU A 253 -13.39 11.33 2.19
C GLU A 253 -12.28 11.58 3.21
N THR A 254 -12.11 10.63 4.11
CA THR A 254 -10.99 10.61 5.06
C THR A 254 -10.56 9.18 5.34
N ALA A 255 -9.24 8.98 5.41
CA ALA A 255 -8.69 7.73 5.88
C ALA A 255 -7.46 7.97 6.74
N VAL A 256 -7.22 7.09 7.70
CA VAL A 256 -6.03 7.10 8.55
C VAL A 256 -5.47 5.69 8.69
N LEU A 257 -4.15 5.58 8.77
CA LEU A 257 -3.45 4.33 9.04
C LEU A 257 -2.33 4.55 10.06
N GLY A 258 -2.21 3.60 10.97
CA GLY A 258 -1.05 3.45 11.83
C GLY A 258 -0.48 2.04 11.71
N GLN A 259 0.83 1.92 11.53
CA GLN A 259 1.55 0.65 11.41
C GLN A 259 2.74 0.60 12.36
N VAL A 260 2.90 -0.52 13.02
CA VAL A 260 4.11 -0.88 13.79
C VAL A 260 4.79 -2.04 13.09
N SER A 261 6.12 -1.96 12.98
CA SER A 261 6.94 -3.03 12.38
C SER A 261 8.11 -3.38 13.29
N TYR A 262 8.42 -4.67 13.33
CA TYR A 262 9.61 -5.23 14.01
C TYR A 262 10.46 -6.00 13.02
N SER A 263 11.77 -5.72 13.02
CA SER A 263 12.73 -6.35 12.10
C SER A 263 13.90 -6.99 12.87
N TRP A 264 14.39 -8.15 12.39
CA TRP A 264 15.55 -8.87 12.90
C TRP A 264 16.35 -9.57 11.82
#